data_213c54c0b479732d3cfd3c90068fe9c2
#
_entry.id   213c54c0b479732d3cfd3c90068fe9c2
#
_cell.length_a   1.000
_cell.length_b   1.000
_cell.length_c   1.000
_cell.angle_alpha   90.00
_cell.angle_beta   90.00
_cell.angle_gamma   90.00
#
_symmetry.space_group_name_H-M   'P 1'
#
loop_
_entity.id
_entity.type
_entity.pdbx_description
1 polymer ?
#
loop_
_entity_poly.entity_id
_entity_poly.type
_entity_poly.pdbx_seq_one_letter_code
_entity_poly.pdbx_strand_id
1 'polypeptide(L)'
;IAAQQKTTHEVAAALAQHTAVKEVRYLGNLEQWSPGQAAFFKDEYQGTGSMIALHIHGDESAAFKVLDHLKVFRLGVSLGSTESLAEHPYSMTHSKVDDAIKEKLGITEGLIRLSIGLEATADLIDDLNRSLDTII
;
A
#
# COMPACT_ATOMS: atom_id res chain seq x y z
N ILE A 1 13.17 12.19 1.37
CA ILE A 1 12.00 12.03 0.48
C ILE A 1 12.40 11.39 -0.85
N ALA A 2 13.48 11.83 -1.49
CA ALA A 2 13.91 11.25 -2.77
C ALA A 2 14.24 9.77 -2.63
N ALA A 3 14.93 9.37 -1.56
CA ALA A 3 15.24 7.97 -1.28
C ALA A 3 13.98 7.14 -1.06
N GLN A 4 13.00 7.68 -0.34
CA GLN A 4 11.72 7.01 -0.10
C GLN A 4 10.92 6.84 -1.39
N GLN A 5 10.95 7.81 -2.28
CA GLN A 5 10.25 7.72 -3.57
C GLN A 5 10.84 6.62 -4.45
N LYS A 6 12.16 6.52 -4.50
CA LYS A 6 12.83 5.47 -5.26
C LYS A 6 12.46 4.09 -4.70
N THR A 7 12.53 3.94 -3.39
CA THR A 7 12.16 2.69 -2.71
C THR A 7 10.70 2.34 -2.97
N THR A 8 9.81 3.34 -2.88
CA THR A 8 8.38 3.14 -3.13
C THR A 8 8.13 2.60 -4.53
N HIS A 9 8.80 3.17 -5.52
CA HIS A 9 8.69 2.71 -6.91
C HIS A 9 9.13 1.25 -7.06
N GLU A 10 10.26 0.88 -6.46
CA GLU A 10 10.77 -0.49 -6.51
C GLU A 10 9.87 -1.47 -5.77
N VAL A 11 9.36 -1.09 -4.60
CA VAL A 11 8.43 -1.91 -3.82
C VAL A 11 7.12 -2.11 -4.59
N ALA A 12 6.57 -1.07 -5.17
CA ALA A 12 5.33 -1.15 -5.94
C ALA A 12 5.49 -2.09 -7.14
N ALA A 13 6.62 -2.01 -7.84
CA ALA A 13 6.90 -2.89 -8.98
C ALA A 13 6.98 -4.36 -8.55
N ALA A 14 7.62 -4.64 -7.41
CA ALA A 14 7.72 -6.00 -6.87
C ALA A 14 6.34 -6.53 -6.46
N LEU A 15 5.54 -5.71 -5.79
CA LEU A 15 4.19 -6.10 -5.35
C LEU A 15 3.29 -6.43 -6.54
N ALA A 16 3.40 -5.69 -7.63
CA ALA A 16 2.59 -5.93 -8.82
C ALA A 16 2.84 -7.31 -9.46
N GLN A 17 3.96 -7.94 -9.14
CA GLN A 17 4.31 -9.27 -9.65
C GLN A 17 3.83 -10.41 -8.74
N HIS A 18 3.35 -10.11 -7.53
CA HIS A 18 2.95 -11.15 -6.58
C HIS A 18 1.51 -11.62 -6.87
N THR A 19 1.31 -12.95 -6.86
CA THR A 19 0.01 -13.54 -7.21
C THR A 19 -1.10 -13.24 -6.20
N ALA A 20 -0.75 -12.96 -4.95
CA ALA A 20 -1.73 -12.58 -3.93
C ALA A 20 -2.23 -11.15 -4.08
N VAL A 21 -1.59 -10.34 -4.92
CA VAL A 21 -1.90 -8.93 -5.11
C VAL A 21 -2.88 -8.76 -6.27
N LYS A 22 -4.02 -8.13 -5.97
CA LYS A 22 -5.03 -7.81 -6.97
C LYS A 22 -4.69 -6.53 -7.72
N GLU A 23 -4.25 -5.51 -6.99
CA GLU A 23 -3.96 -4.20 -7.57
C GLU A 23 -3.01 -3.43 -6.66
N VAL A 24 -2.12 -2.66 -7.26
CA VAL A 24 -1.25 -1.71 -6.56
C VAL A 24 -1.57 -0.31 -7.08
N ARG A 25 -1.89 0.60 -6.17
CA ARG A 25 -2.14 2.02 -6.51
C ARG A 25 -1.18 2.91 -5.76
N TYR A 26 -0.45 3.71 -6.49
CA TYR A 26 0.37 4.79 -5.93
C TYR A 26 0.52 5.88 -6.98
N LEU A 27 1.04 7.04 -6.62
CA LEU A 27 1.08 8.16 -7.56
C LEU A 27 1.98 7.88 -8.79
N GLY A 28 2.95 6.99 -8.67
CA GLY A 28 3.83 6.62 -9.79
C GLY A 28 3.15 5.80 -10.88
N ASN A 29 2.00 5.16 -10.59
CA ASN A 29 1.22 4.42 -11.58
C ASN A 29 -0.18 4.99 -11.80
N LEU A 30 -0.34 6.28 -11.54
CA LEU A 30 -1.63 6.95 -11.56
C LEU A 30 -2.37 6.78 -12.90
N GLU A 31 -1.66 6.68 -14.01
CA GLU A 31 -2.25 6.46 -15.34
C GLU A 31 -3.04 5.16 -15.42
N GLN A 32 -2.70 4.15 -14.63
CA GLN A 32 -3.35 2.84 -14.66
C GLN A 32 -4.71 2.84 -13.97
N TRP A 33 -4.91 3.73 -12.98
CA TRP A 33 -6.14 3.71 -12.18
C TRP A 33 -6.88 5.04 -12.14
N SER A 34 -6.27 6.13 -12.60
CA SER A 34 -6.92 7.43 -12.69
C SER A 34 -6.28 8.30 -13.79
N PRO A 35 -6.51 7.98 -15.08
CA PRO A 35 -5.82 8.67 -16.18
C PRO A 35 -6.07 10.18 -16.22
N GLY A 36 -7.28 10.63 -15.85
CA GLY A 36 -7.60 12.05 -15.83
C GLY A 36 -6.78 12.82 -14.81
N GLN A 37 -6.54 12.24 -13.66
CA GLN A 37 -5.71 12.83 -12.62
C GLN A 37 -4.21 12.74 -12.95
N ALA A 38 -3.81 11.74 -13.74
CA ALA A 38 -2.42 11.58 -14.13
C ALA A 38 -1.89 12.77 -14.93
N ALA A 39 -2.71 13.29 -15.86
CA ALA A 39 -2.36 14.46 -16.64
C ALA A 39 -2.16 15.69 -15.73
N PHE A 40 -3.07 15.89 -14.78
CA PHE A 40 -2.99 16.97 -13.81
C PHE A 40 -1.74 16.84 -12.93
N PHE A 41 -1.47 15.62 -12.46
CA PHE A 41 -0.34 15.34 -11.57
C PHE A 41 1.00 15.68 -12.24
N LYS A 42 1.18 15.33 -13.50
CA LYS A 42 2.42 15.62 -14.24
C LYS A 42 2.73 17.11 -14.30
N ASP A 43 1.69 17.94 -14.37
CA ASP A 43 1.85 19.39 -14.47
C ASP A 43 2.09 20.07 -13.12
N GLU A 44 1.51 19.52 -12.04
CA GLU A 44 1.45 20.19 -10.73
C GLU A 44 2.41 19.64 -9.69
N TYR A 45 2.90 18.40 -9.84
CA TYR A 45 3.70 17.72 -8.83
C TYR A 45 5.01 17.18 -9.39
N GLN A 46 6.04 17.21 -8.56
CA GLN A 46 7.38 16.79 -8.96
C GLN A 46 7.79 15.42 -8.42
N GLY A 47 6.98 14.76 -7.64
CA GLY A 47 7.32 13.45 -7.04
C GLY A 47 6.10 12.61 -6.78
N THR A 48 6.33 11.32 -6.58
CA THR A 48 5.26 10.31 -6.44
C THR A 48 4.95 9.95 -4.99
N GLY A 49 5.70 10.53 -4.03
CA GLY A 49 5.48 10.26 -2.62
C GLY A 49 5.92 8.87 -2.18
N SER A 50 5.52 8.49 -0.98
CA SER A 50 5.94 7.24 -0.33
C SER A 50 4.77 6.38 0.14
N MET A 51 3.57 6.59 -0.39
CA MET A 51 2.36 5.86 -0.02
C MET A 51 1.94 4.88 -1.11
N ILE A 52 1.58 3.68 -0.70
CA ILE A 52 1.05 2.65 -1.60
C ILE A 52 -0.29 2.15 -1.03
N ALA A 53 -1.32 2.07 -1.88
CA ALA A 53 -2.54 1.37 -1.59
C ALA A 53 -2.47 -0.01 -2.25
N LEU A 54 -2.35 -1.05 -1.43
CA LEU A 54 -2.21 -2.42 -1.85
C LEU A 54 -3.54 -3.14 -1.70
N HIS A 55 -4.10 -3.60 -2.81
CA HIS A 55 -5.32 -4.42 -2.80
C HIS A 55 -4.93 -5.88 -2.99
N ILE A 56 -5.19 -6.71 -1.98
CA ILE A 56 -4.92 -8.14 -2.04
C ILE A 56 -6.17 -8.91 -2.48
N HIS A 57 -5.98 -10.12 -2.98
CA HIS A 57 -7.09 -11.05 -3.17
C HIS A 57 -7.44 -11.64 -1.79
N GLY A 58 -8.67 -11.41 -1.36
CA GLY A 58 -9.13 -11.93 -0.09
C GLY A 58 -9.89 -10.90 0.73
N ASP A 59 -10.30 -11.32 1.91
CA ASP A 59 -11.12 -10.55 2.84
C ASP A 59 -10.25 -9.95 3.97
N GLU A 60 -10.93 -9.46 5.01
CA GLU A 60 -10.30 -8.92 6.20
C GLU A 60 -9.37 -9.92 6.88
N SER A 61 -9.77 -11.19 6.92
CA SER A 61 -8.96 -12.25 7.53
C SER A 61 -7.62 -12.41 6.79
N ALA A 62 -7.65 -12.39 5.47
CA ALA A 62 -6.44 -12.45 4.66
C ALA A 62 -5.55 -11.23 4.89
N ALA A 63 -6.14 -10.04 4.95
CA ALA A 63 -5.39 -8.80 5.22
C ALA A 63 -4.71 -8.86 6.59
N PHE A 64 -5.42 -9.29 7.62
CA PHE A 64 -4.85 -9.43 8.96
C PHE A 64 -3.70 -10.44 8.99
N LYS A 65 -3.85 -11.54 8.26
CA LYS A 65 -2.79 -12.55 8.18
C LYS A 65 -1.51 -11.96 7.56
N VAL A 66 -1.64 -11.16 6.52
CA VAL A 66 -0.50 -10.45 5.92
C VAL A 66 0.13 -9.51 6.94
N LEU A 67 -0.68 -8.68 7.60
CA LEU A 67 -0.19 -7.71 8.58
C LEU A 67 0.51 -8.38 9.75
N ASP A 68 -0.03 -9.50 10.24
CA ASP A 68 0.54 -10.23 11.37
C ASP A 68 1.91 -10.84 11.08
N HIS A 69 2.22 -11.11 9.81
CA HIS A 69 3.49 -11.71 9.40
C HIS A 69 4.55 -10.68 9.01
N LEU A 70 4.20 -9.39 8.97
CA LEU A 70 5.18 -8.34 8.70
C LEU A 70 6.13 -8.18 9.89
N LYS A 71 7.41 -8.05 9.62
CA LYS A 71 8.46 -7.89 10.64
C LYS A 71 9.17 -6.56 10.53
N VAL A 72 9.38 -6.06 9.33
CA VAL A 72 10.03 -4.78 9.07
C VAL A 72 9.01 -3.66 9.09
N PHE A 73 7.88 -3.84 8.40
CA PHE A 73 6.76 -2.92 8.50
C PHE A 73 6.11 -3.04 9.89
N ARG A 74 5.81 -1.91 10.49
CA ARG A 74 5.08 -1.86 11.76
C ARG A 74 3.65 -1.45 11.51
N LEU A 75 2.74 -1.90 12.36
CA LEU A 75 1.34 -1.46 12.31
C LEU A 75 1.25 -0.04 12.85
N GLY A 76 0.57 0.83 12.10
CA GLY A 76 0.40 2.20 12.55
C GLY A 76 -0.40 3.03 11.56
N VAL A 77 -0.97 4.12 12.06
CA VAL A 77 -1.80 5.04 11.27
C VAL A 77 -1.10 6.35 10.95
N SER A 78 0.11 6.54 11.43
CA SER A 78 0.95 7.71 11.13
C SER A 78 1.47 7.67 9.70
N LEU A 79 1.74 8.83 9.15
CA LEU A 79 2.26 8.98 7.78
C LEU A 79 3.55 9.81 7.81
N GLY A 80 4.40 9.58 6.80
CA GLY A 80 5.60 10.38 6.63
C GLY A 80 6.72 10.10 7.62
N SER A 81 6.67 8.95 8.28
CA SER A 81 7.71 8.51 9.21
C SER A 81 8.95 8.02 8.47
N THR A 82 10.10 7.95 9.18
CA THR A 82 11.29 7.26 8.71
C THR A 82 11.14 5.75 8.80
N GLU A 83 10.18 5.26 9.57
CA GLU A 83 9.82 3.84 9.67
C GLU A 83 8.74 3.50 8.66
N SER A 84 8.82 2.31 8.08
CA SER A 84 7.76 1.80 7.21
C SER A 84 6.59 1.32 8.06
N LEU A 85 5.38 1.77 7.69
CA LEU A 85 4.15 1.47 8.40
C LEU A 85 3.14 0.82 7.49
N ALA A 86 2.33 -0.07 8.06
CA ALA A 86 1.23 -0.73 7.36
C ALA A 86 -0.04 -0.59 8.19
N GLU A 87 -1.17 -0.37 7.52
CA GLU A 87 -2.47 -0.32 8.18
C GLU A 87 -3.56 -0.97 7.34
N HIS A 88 -4.66 -1.30 8.02
CA HIS A 88 -5.88 -1.81 7.40
C HIS A 88 -6.97 -0.75 7.55
N PRO A 89 -7.17 0.13 6.55
CA PRO A 89 -8.09 1.27 6.70
C PRO A 89 -9.52 0.87 7.04
N TYR A 90 -9.98 -0.26 6.48
CA TYR A 90 -11.34 -0.75 6.71
C TYR A 90 -11.67 -0.91 8.20
N SER A 91 -10.75 -1.46 8.99
CA SER A 91 -10.95 -1.72 10.42
C SER A 91 -10.27 -0.72 11.34
N MET A 92 -9.26 0.01 10.89
CA MET A 92 -8.43 0.86 11.75
C MET A 92 -8.83 2.34 11.68
N THR A 93 -8.77 2.94 10.50
CA THR A 93 -9.04 4.38 10.35
C THR A 93 -10.48 4.69 9.97
N HIS A 94 -11.19 3.74 9.38
CA HIS A 94 -12.55 3.91 8.90
C HIS A 94 -13.53 2.93 9.53
N SER A 95 -13.22 2.42 10.74
CA SER A 95 -14.04 1.42 11.42
C SER A 95 -15.47 1.89 11.72
N LYS A 96 -15.67 3.20 11.92
CA LYS A 96 -16.98 3.77 12.22
C LYS A 96 -17.74 4.24 10.99
N VAL A 97 -17.16 4.11 9.81
CA VAL A 97 -17.82 4.50 8.56
C VAL A 97 -18.69 3.34 8.08
N ASP A 98 -19.87 3.67 7.54
CA ASP A 98 -20.79 2.69 6.96
C ASP A 98 -20.10 1.89 5.84
N ASP A 99 -20.31 0.58 5.80
CA ASP A 99 -19.68 -0.32 4.82
C ASP A 99 -19.98 0.09 3.37
N ALA A 100 -21.19 0.55 3.08
CA ALA A 100 -21.56 1.02 1.76
C ALA A 100 -20.75 2.26 1.35
N ILE A 101 -20.45 3.13 2.29
CA ILE A 101 -19.63 4.33 2.07
C ILE A 101 -18.16 3.92 1.88
N LYS A 102 -17.66 2.97 2.65
CA LYS A 102 -16.31 2.44 2.49
C LYS A 102 -16.09 1.91 1.06
N GLU A 103 -17.05 1.15 0.55
CA GLU A 103 -16.98 0.61 -0.81
C GLU A 103 -16.89 1.72 -1.85
N LYS A 104 -17.72 2.76 -1.71
CA LYS A 104 -17.69 3.92 -2.62
C LYS A 104 -16.34 4.64 -2.61
N LEU A 105 -15.69 4.68 -1.45
CA LEU A 105 -14.37 5.30 -1.30
C LEU A 105 -13.22 4.39 -1.74
N GLY A 106 -13.50 3.15 -2.14
CA GLY A 106 -12.48 2.17 -2.49
C GLY A 106 -11.79 1.55 -1.28
N ILE A 107 -12.38 1.68 -0.09
CA ILE A 107 -11.86 1.10 1.15
C ILE A 107 -12.50 -0.26 1.34
N THR A 108 -11.81 -1.29 0.87
CA THR A 108 -12.30 -2.67 0.91
C THR A 108 -11.61 -3.45 2.02
N GLU A 109 -12.11 -4.65 2.31
CA GLU A 109 -11.53 -5.53 3.31
C GLU A 109 -10.10 -5.97 2.95
N GLY A 110 -9.79 -6.03 1.65
CA GLY A 110 -8.46 -6.42 1.17
C GLY A 110 -7.49 -5.26 0.96
N LEU A 111 -7.85 -4.04 1.38
CA LEU A 111 -6.97 -2.88 1.23
C LEU A 111 -5.99 -2.79 2.39
N ILE A 112 -4.71 -2.73 2.05
CA ILE A 112 -3.62 -2.46 3.00
C ILE A 112 -2.91 -1.19 2.52
N ARG A 113 -2.77 -0.22 3.41
CA ARG A 113 -2.04 1.01 3.08
C ARG A 113 -0.63 0.92 3.65
N LEU A 114 0.35 1.17 2.79
CA LEU A 114 1.76 1.13 3.14
C LEU A 114 2.35 2.54 3.08
N SER A 115 3.09 2.91 4.12
CA SER A 115 3.91 4.11 4.14
C SER A 115 5.36 3.65 4.13
N ILE A 116 6.12 4.03 3.10
CA ILE A 116 7.48 3.55 2.92
C ILE A 116 8.47 4.45 3.66
N GLY A 117 9.27 3.85 4.52
CA GLY A 117 10.31 4.54 5.27
C GLY A 117 11.68 4.46 4.62
N LEU A 118 12.71 4.47 5.45
CA LEU A 118 14.10 4.51 5.00
C LEU A 118 14.85 3.17 5.12
N GLU A 119 14.15 2.09 5.45
CA GLU A 119 14.76 0.76 5.50
C GLU A 119 15.25 0.33 4.11
N ALA A 120 16.14 -0.65 4.07
CA ALA A 120 16.65 -1.17 2.81
C ALA A 120 15.52 -1.72 1.93
N THR A 121 15.53 -1.36 0.67
CA THR A 121 14.50 -1.76 -0.30
C THR A 121 14.34 -3.28 -0.34
N ALA A 122 15.44 -4.03 -0.37
CA ALA A 122 15.39 -5.48 -0.40
C ALA A 122 14.69 -6.07 0.83
N ASP A 123 14.93 -5.50 2.00
CA ASP A 123 14.30 -5.95 3.25
C ASP A 123 12.79 -5.72 3.23
N LEU A 124 12.35 -4.58 2.69
CA LEU A 124 10.93 -4.27 2.56
C LEU A 124 10.23 -5.22 1.58
N ILE A 125 10.85 -5.48 0.44
CA ILE A 125 10.31 -6.40 -0.57
C ILE A 125 10.23 -7.82 -0.01
N ASP A 126 11.28 -8.29 0.67
CA ASP A 126 11.29 -9.63 1.27
C ASP A 126 10.23 -9.77 2.34
N ASP A 127 10.06 -8.74 3.19
CA ASP A 127 9.05 -8.72 4.24
C ASP A 127 7.64 -8.85 3.66
N LEU A 128 7.34 -8.07 2.63
CA LEU A 128 6.04 -8.10 1.97
C LEU A 128 5.79 -9.41 1.25
N ASN A 129 6.76 -9.91 0.48
CA ASN A 129 6.62 -11.15 -0.26
C ASN A 129 6.39 -12.34 0.68
N ARG A 130 7.16 -12.43 1.75
CA ARG A 130 7.01 -13.49 2.74
C ARG A 130 5.61 -13.44 3.39
N SER A 131 5.14 -12.24 3.74
CA SER A 131 3.83 -12.08 4.36
C SER A 131 2.69 -12.40 3.39
N LEU A 132 2.81 -11.96 2.13
CA LEU A 132 1.82 -12.25 1.09
C LEU A 132 1.78 -13.74 0.74
N ASP A 133 2.91 -14.44 0.83
CA ASP A 133 2.97 -15.88 0.58
C ASP A 133 2.07 -16.67 1.55
N THR A 134 1.75 -16.11 2.70
CA THR A 134 0.89 -16.79 3.70
C THR A 134 -0.57 -16.89 3.27
N ILE A 135 -1.01 -16.11 2.29
CA ILE A 135 -2.41 -16.10 1.84
C ILE A 135 -2.61 -16.69 0.44
N ILE A 136 -1.58 -17.28 -0.13
CA ILE A 136 -1.70 -17.97 -1.43
C ILE A 136 -2.41 -19.30 -1.25
#